data_56a057108b45e3181846d93345cefd5a
#
_entry.id   56a057108b45e3181846d93345cefd5a
#
_cell.length_a   1.000
_cell.length_b   1.000
_cell.length_c   1.000
_cell.angle_alpha   90.00
_cell.angle_beta   90.00
_cell.angle_gamma   90.00
#
_symmetry.space_group_name_H-M   'P 1'
#
loop_
_entity.id
_entity.type
_entity.pdbx_description
1 polymer ?
#
loop_
_entity_poly.entity_id
_entity_poly.type
_entity_poly.pdbx_seq_one_letter_code
_entity_poly.pdbx_strand_id
1 'polypeptide(L)'
;MKRVRYIAVMLLSFVAVVACAPESNNHVVKHYLCNFEGNYWDALVDSDANGNNLLNGFASSWHDEKSDLAGEVTVPYEGYWSGLALSNHFSTDCVNDGKPDDQLYIYAEGAYSGKNALICNCFFGGVEMRFESKASYIESIMVANTTYLYNVAKNGNHLTTPLGENESIWIEAKGYVNGSDEAQATTTFYLFKDGEPAFEGWAKWYMTSMCKADKIVFDIKWNGTGYNPYPAYFAMDDIKVVRQEPIE
;
A
#
# COMPACT_ATOMS: atom_id res chain seq x y z
N MET A 1 -49.23 -25.72 -15.45
CA MET A 1 -48.34 -24.56 -15.45
C MET A 1 -48.11 -24.11 -14.02
N LYS A 2 -46.97 -24.46 -13.40
CA LYS A 2 -46.59 -24.04 -12.04
C LYS A 2 -45.67 -22.82 -12.15
N ARG A 3 -46.14 -21.67 -11.66
CA ARG A 3 -45.36 -20.45 -11.56
C ARG A 3 -44.39 -20.57 -10.38
N VAL A 4 -43.10 -20.67 -10.64
CA VAL A 4 -42.05 -20.57 -9.64
C VAL A 4 -41.84 -19.08 -9.37
N ARG A 5 -42.18 -18.67 -8.13
CA ARG A 5 -41.89 -17.31 -7.62
C ARG A 5 -40.44 -17.32 -7.10
N TYR A 6 -39.55 -16.64 -7.78
CA TYR A 6 -38.24 -16.33 -7.25
C TYR A 6 -38.40 -15.24 -6.17
N ILE A 7 -38.18 -15.63 -4.92
CA ILE A 7 -37.97 -14.68 -3.83
C ILE A 7 -36.51 -14.25 -3.89
N ALA A 8 -36.27 -13.03 -4.36
CA ALA A 8 -34.98 -12.40 -4.25
C ALA A 8 -34.74 -12.08 -2.77
N VAL A 9 -33.90 -12.87 -2.11
CA VAL A 9 -33.39 -12.56 -0.78
C VAL A 9 -32.33 -11.48 -1.00
N MET A 10 -32.70 -10.21 -0.83
CA MET A 10 -31.74 -9.12 -0.64
C MET A 10 -31.05 -9.36 0.70
N LEU A 11 -29.84 -9.94 0.66
CA LEU A 11 -28.92 -9.86 1.78
C LEU A 11 -28.48 -8.39 1.91
N LEU A 12 -29.15 -7.64 2.78
CA LEU A 12 -28.59 -6.42 3.34
C LEU A 12 -27.37 -6.86 4.17
N SER A 13 -26.19 -6.77 3.58
CA SER A 13 -24.96 -6.73 4.35
C SER A 13 -24.98 -5.43 5.16
N PHE A 14 -25.44 -5.52 6.39
CA PHE A 14 -25.14 -4.53 7.42
C PHE A 14 -23.61 -4.57 7.57
N VAL A 15 -22.93 -3.71 6.84
CA VAL A 15 -21.60 -3.28 7.23
C VAL A 15 -21.83 -2.60 8.57
N ALA A 16 -21.53 -3.30 9.65
CA ALA A 16 -21.34 -2.68 10.93
C ALA A 16 -20.19 -1.70 10.74
N VAL A 17 -20.52 -0.45 10.43
CA VAL A 17 -19.66 0.68 10.69
C VAL A 17 -19.53 0.66 12.21
N VAL A 18 -18.55 -0.09 12.71
CA VAL A 18 -18.08 0.09 14.08
C VAL A 18 -17.51 1.48 14.03
N ALA A 19 -18.37 2.44 14.35
CA ALA A 19 -18.01 3.82 14.44
C ALA A 19 -16.80 3.87 15.39
N CYS A 20 -15.66 4.32 14.92
CA CYS A 20 -14.62 4.88 15.74
C CYS A 20 -15.19 6.19 16.29
N ALA A 21 -16.28 6.08 17.05
CA ALA A 21 -16.87 7.22 17.70
C ALA A 21 -15.89 7.70 18.77
N PRO A 22 -15.64 9.00 18.88
CA PRO A 22 -14.82 9.55 19.94
C PRO A 22 -15.42 9.13 21.28
N GLU A 23 -14.59 8.58 22.17
CA GLU A 23 -14.99 8.13 23.51
C GLU A 23 -15.44 9.28 24.43
N SER A 24 -15.30 10.54 24.01
CA SER A 24 -15.75 11.73 24.74
C SER A 24 -16.21 12.84 23.80
N ASN A 25 -17.16 13.65 24.27
CA ASN A 25 -17.71 14.81 23.55
C ASN A 25 -16.70 16.00 23.40
N ASN A 26 -15.44 15.81 23.79
CA ASN A 26 -14.42 16.87 23.84
C ASN A 26 -13.37 16.74 22.74
N HIS A 27 -13.66 15.99 21.65
CA HIS A 27 -12.76 15.87 20.52
C HIS A 27 -13.43 16.29 19.22
N VAL A 28 -12.66 16.93 18.35
CA VAL A 28 -13.03 17.19 16.96
C VAL A 28 -12.31 16.21 16.04
N VAL A 29 -13.04 15.69 15.06
CA VAL A 29 -12.47 14.82 14.02
C VAL A 29 -11.92 15.70 12.91
N LYS A 30 -10.63 15.56 12.61
CA LYS A 30 -9.96 16.23 11.49
C LYS A 30 -9.46 15.22 10.46
N HIS A 31 -9.48 15.63 9.20
CA HIS A 31 -8.99 14.83 8.07
C HIS A 31 -7.72 15.48 7.52
N TYR A 32 -6.71 14.66 7.31
CA TYR A 32 -5.43 15.04 6.73
C TYR A 32 -5.16 14.20 5.49
N LEU A 33 -4.42 14.76 4.54
CA LEU A 33 -4.00 14.07 3.34
C LEU A 33 -2.47 14.09 3.29
N CYS A 34 -1.85 12.91 3.32
CA CYS A 34 -0.44 12.72 3.01
C CYS A 34 -0.35 12.36 1.52
N ASN A 35 0.07 13.31 0.69
CA ASN A 35 0.17 13.18 -0.76
C ASN A 35 1.59 13.33 -1.29
N PHE A 36 2.58 13.32 -0.41
CA PHE A 36 4.01 13.31 -0.73
C PHE A 36 4.50 14.49 -1.58
N GLU A 37 3.85 15.67 -1.46
CA GLU A 37 4.14 16.84 -2.28
C GLU A 37 4.89 17.95 -1.54
N GLY A 38 5.75 18.64 -2.27
CA GLY A 38 6.54 19.79 -1.81
C GLY A 38 8.00 19.48 -1.55
N ASN A 39 8.77 20.52 -1.23
CA ASN A 39 10.24 20.47 -1.19
C ASN A 39 10.82 19.40 -0.24
N TYR A 40 10.14 19.11 0.85
CA TYR A 40 10.56 18.06 1.78
C TYR A 40 10.54 16.68 1.11
N TRP A 41 9.44 16.36 0.44
CA TRP A 41 9.26 15.09 -0.25
C TRP A 41 10.11 14.98 -1.50
N ASP A 42 10.25 16.07 -2.27
CA ASP A 42 11.10 16.12 -3.46
C ASP A 42 12.56 15.78 -3.15
N ALA A 43 13.03 16.16 -1.96
CA ALA A 43 14.39 15.87 -1.52
C ALA A 43 14.62 14.37 -1.16
N LEU A 44 13.56 13.61 -0.96
CA LEU A 44 13.61 12.18 -0.61
C LEU A 44 13.45 11.26 -1.83
N VAL A 45 13.04 11.81 -2.98
CA VAL A 45 12.89 11.04 -4.22
C VAL A 45 14.26 10.61 -4.74
N ASP A 46 14.41 9.31 -5.05
CA ASP A 46 15.58 8.84 -5.77
C ASP A 46 15.53 9.35 -7.21
N SER A 47 16.60 9.98 -7.68
CA SER A 47 16.70 10.49 -9.06
C SER A 47 16.82 9.39 -10.11
N ASP A 48 17.04 8.16 -9.68
CA ASP A 48 17.25 6.99 -10.53
C ASP A 48 16.14 5.96 -10.31
N ALA A 49 15.38 5.66 -11.36
CA ALA A 49 14.32 4.67 -11.33
C ALA A 49 14.78 3.26 -10.92
N ASN A 50 16.08 2.96 -11.06
CA ASN A 50 16.67 1.71 -10.59
C ASN A 50 16.84 1.67 -9.07
N GLY A 51 16.70 2.80 -8.37
CA GLY A 51 16.90 2.88 -6.93
C GLY A 51 18.37 2.74 -6.52
N ASN A 52 19.31 3.20 -7.35
CA ASN A 52 20.75 3.04 -7.09
C ASN A 52 21.21 3.71 -5.79
N ASN A 53 20.60 4.82 -5.38
CA ASN A 53 20.89 5.44 -4.09
C ASN A 53 20.45 4.56 -2.93
N LEU A 54 19.28 3.93 -3.02
CA LEU A 54 18.76 2.99 -2.03
C LEU A 54 19.64 1.74 -1.95
N LEU A 55 20.00 1.17 -3.11
CA LEU A 55 20.85 -0.02 -3.22
C LEU A 55 22.27 0.21 -2.69
N ASN A 56 22.78 1.45 -2.77
CA ASN A 56 24.10 1.85 -2.24
C ASN A 56 24.08 2.22 -0.74
N GLY A 57 22.98 1.91 -0.03
CA GLY A 57 22.92 2.06 1.41
C GLY A 57 22.32 3.37 1.88
N PHE A 58 21.60 4.10 1.03
CA PHE A 58 20.86 5.29 1.43
C PHE A 58 19.59 4.86 2.18
N ALA A 59 19.72 4.64 3.48
CA ALA A 59 18.57 4.47 4.37
C ALA A 59 18.01 5.85 4.72
N SER A 60 16.71 6.01 4.63
CA SER A 60 16.03 7.25 5.00
C SER A 60 14.77 6.97 5.81
N SER A 61 14.45 7.89 6.71
CA SER A 61 13.16 7.93 7.39
C SER A 61 12.45 9.22 7.02
N TRP A 62 11.14 9.18 7.00
CA TRP A 62 10.31 10.34 6.74
C TRP A 62 9.16 10.42 7.75
N HIS A 63 8.70 11.64 7.98
CA HIS A 63 7.56 11.94 8.83
C HIS A 63 6.75 13.08 8.23
N ASP A 64 5.46 12.87 8.04
CA ASP A 64 4.52 13.92 7.65
C ASP A 64 3.92 14.56 8.90
N GLU A 65 4.41 15.73 9.27
CA GLU A 65 3.95 16.46 10.48
C GLU A 65 2.43 16.72 10.51
N LYS A 66 1.79 16.84 9.35
CA LYS A 66 0.35 17.12 9.26
C LYS A 66 -0.49 15.88 9.58
N SER A 67 -0.22 14.77 8.92
CA SER A 67 -0.94 13.52 9.12
C SER A 67 -0.38 12.68 10.27
N ASP A 68 0.84 13.00 10.75
CA ASP A 68 1.61 12.26 11.75
C ASP A 68 2.08 10.87 11.29
N LEU A 69 1.97 10.58 10.00
CA LEU A 69 2.46 9.34 9.41
C LEU A 69 3.98 9.35 9.29
N ALA A 70 4.58 8.22 9.59
CA ALA A 70 6.00 8.00 9.44
C ALA A 70 6.30 6.64 8.80
N GLY A 71 7.43 6.59 8.13
CA GLY A 71 7.95 5.38 7.50
C GLY A 71 9.45 5.48 7.26
N GLU A 72 10.04 4.37 6.82
CA GLU A 72 11.48 4.30 6.61
C GLU A 72 11.85 3.41 5.42
N VAL A 73 13.03 3.65 4.86
CA VAL A 73 13.75 2.76 3.97
C VAL A 73 14.89 2.15 4.77
N THR A 74 15.03 0.84 4.70
CA THR A 74 16.15 0.11 5.30
C THR A 74 16.93 -0.62 4.23
N VAL A 75 18.23 -0.82 4.48
CA VAL A 75 19.14 -1.61 3.63
C VAL A 75 19.64 -2.78 4.46
N PRO A 76 18.85 -3.87 4.55
CA PRO A 76 19.21 -5.01 5.39
C PRO A 76 20.48 -5.73 4.91
N TYR A 77 20.77 -5.69 3.62
CA TYR A 77 21.98 -6.22 2.99
C TYR A 77 22.46 -5.32 1.87
N GLU A 78 23.77 -5.30 1.60
CA GLU A 78 24.34 -4.58 0.48
C GLU A 78 23.66 -4.97 -0.84
N GLY A 79 23.23 -3.98 -1.62
CA GLY A 79 22.50 -4.16 -2.88
C GLY A 79 21.00 -4.49 -2.75
N TYR A 80 20.45 -4.49 -1.52
CA TYR A 80 19.03 -4.75 -1.29
C TYR A 80 18.42 -3.72 -0.34
N TRP A 81 17.24 -3.23 -0.66
CA TRP A 81 16.49 -2.33 0.21
C TRP A 81 15.09 -2.89 0.51
N SER A 82 14.47 -2.39 1.56
CA SER A 82 13.09 -2.67 1.95
C SER A 82 12.49 -1.42 2.59
N GLY A 83 11.18 -1.34 2.65
CA GLY A 83 10.51 -0.22 3.31
C GLY A 83 9.71 0.67 2.36
N LEU A 84 9.68 1.96 2.65
CA LEU A 84 8.77 2.95 2.08
C LEU A 84 9.57 4.07 1.40
N ALA A 85 9.85 3.93 0.10
CA ALA A 85 10.66 4.84 -0.70
C ALA A 85 9.79 5.77 -1.55
N LEU A 86 10.18 7.06 -1.63
CA LEU A 86 9.56 8.03 -2.52
C LEU A 86 10.00 7.81 -3.97
N SER A 87 9.05 7.95 -4.90
CA SER A 87 9.28 7.87 -6.34
C SER A 87 8.46 8.92 -7.09
N ASN A 88 9.01 9.41 -8.21
CA ASN A 88 8.29 10.16 -9.23
C ASN A 88 8.46 9.53 -10.63
N HIS A 89 8.79 8.25 -10.67
CA HIS A 89 8.99 7.48 -11.89
C HIS A 89 7.71 6.71 -12.21
N PHE A 90 7.11 6.96 -13.37
CA PHE A 90 5.87 6.33 -13.82
C PHE A 90 6.08 5.77 -15.22
N SER A 91 5.66 4.53 -15.45
CA SER A 91 5.72 3.90 -16.75
C SER A 91 4.74 2.73 -16.85
N THR A 92 4.04 2.65 -17.97
CA THR A 92 3.25 1.48 -18.39
C THR A 92 3.99 0.61 -19.40
N ASP A 93 5.23 0.97 -19.77
CA ASP A 93 6.08 0.21 -20.67
C ASP A 93 6.80 -0.94 -19.93
N CYS A 94 6.11 -2.06 -19.81
CA CYS A 94 6.64 -3.26 -19.18
C CYS A 94 7.91 -3.82 -19.86
N VAL A 95 8.09 -3.58 -21.16
CA VAL A 95 9.23 -4.15 -21.92
C VAL A 95 10.54 -3.44 -21.54
N ASN A 96 10.48 -2.12 -21.42
CA ASN A 96 11.66 -1.31 -21.09
C ASN A 96 11.84 -1.12 -19.59
N ASP A 97 10.77 -0.89 -18.84
CA ASP A 97 10.77 -0.42 -17.46
C ASP A 97 10.22 -1.45 -16.43
N GLY A 98 9.97 -2.69 -16.84
CA GLY A 98 9.43 -3.75 -15.97
C GLY A 98 10.46 -4.81 -15.60
N LYS A 99 11.70 -4.44 -15.31
CA LYS A 99 12.84 -5.31 -15.02
C LYS A 99 13.22 -5.28 -13.54
N PRO A 100 14.02 -6.24 -13.05
CA PRO A 100 14.49 -6.25 -11.66
C PRO A 100 15.21 -4.99 -11.22
N ASP A 101 15.87 -4.30 -12.15
CA ASP A 101 16.63 -3.07 -11.88
C ASP A 101 15.71 -1.82 -11.85
N ASP A 102 14.45 -1.93 -12.31
CA ASP A 102 13.52 -0.80 -12.46
C ASP A 102 12.55 -0.75 -11.27
N GLN A 103 13.07 -0.78 -10.05
CA GLN A 103 12.32 -1.00 -8.82
C GLN A 103 11.41 0.17 -8.43
N LEU A 104 11.67 1.37 -8.94
CA LEU A 104 10.93 2.59 -8.58
C LEU A 104 9.91 3.04 -9.63
N TYR A 105 9.70 2.28 -10.72
CA TYR A 105 8.62 2.58 -11.66
C TYR A 105 7.26 2.12 -11.14
N ILE A 106 6.30 3.03 -11.19
CA ILE A 106 4.89 2.81 -10.85
C ILE A 106 4.10 2.62 -12.13
N TYR A 107 3.27 1.56 -12.20
CA TYR A 107 2.43 1.24 -13.35
C TYR A 107 1.22 2.17 -13.44
N ALA A 108 1.46 3.40 -13.84
CA ALA A 108 0.46 4.45 -14.05
C ALA A 108 1.02 5.52 -15.00
N GLU A 109 0.14 6.35 -15.55
CA GLU A 109 0.52 7.51 -16.38
C GLU A 109 1.13 8.66 -15.54
N GLY A 110 0.97 8.65 -14.22
CA GLY A 110 1.46 9.64 -13.28
C GLY A 110 1.01 9.34 -11.86
N ALA A 111 1.39 10.20 -10.91
CA ALA A 111 0.89 10.15 -9.53
C ALA A 111 -0.64 10.27 -9.51
N TYR A 112 -1.28 9.75 -8.47
CA TYR A 112 -2.72 9.97 -8.29
C TYR A 112 -3.01 11.46 -8.06
N SER A 113 -2.18 12.12 -7.26
CA SER A 113 -2.18 13.57 -7.14
C SER A 113 -0.74 14.11 -7.16
N GLY A 114 -0.53 15.29 -7.76
CA GLY A 114 0.78 15.92 -7.84
C GLY A 114 1.77 15.18 -8.73
N LYS A 115 2.98 14.87 -8.21
CA LYS A 115 4.08 14.29 -8.98
C LYS A 115 4.83 13.16 -8.28
N ASN A 116 4.66 13.00 -6.97
CA ASN A 116 5.35 12.00 -6.16
C ASN A 116 4.36 10.94 -5.66
N ALA A 117 4.86 9.75 -5.41
CA ALA A 117 4.12 8.68 -4.75
C ALA A 117 5.10 7.82 -3.92
N LEU A 118 4.58 6.92 -3.11
CA LEU A 118 5.33 6.06 -2.23
C LEU A 118 5.37 4.63 -2.79
N ILE A 119 6.54 4.00 -2.84
CA ILE A 119 6.68 2.57 -3.15
C ILE A 119 6.97 1.82 -1.85
N CYS A 120 6.17 0.79 -1.61
CA CYS A 120 6.37 -0.19 -0.56
C CYS A 120 7.07 -1.42 -1.12
N ASN A 121 8.26 -1.73 -0.60
CA ASN A 121 9.01 -2.93 -0.92
C ASN A 121 8.98 -3.90 0.26
N CYS A 122 8.20 -4.97 0.14
CA CYS A 122 8.02 -6.03 1.14
C CYS A 122 8.95 -7.24 0.92
N PHE A 123 10.05 -7.10 0.18
CA PHE A 123 10.89 -8.24 -0.21
C PHE A 123 11.44 -9.04 0.99
N PHE A 124 11.73 -8.37 2.10
CA PHE A 124 12.21 -9.02 3.34
C PHE A 124 11.09 -9.28 4.38
N GLY A 125 9.83 -9.19 3.98
CA GLY A 125 8.67 -9.35 4.87
C GLY A 125 7.96 -8.04 5.14
N GLY A 126 7.22 -7.99 6.23
CA GLY A 126 6.33 -6.88 6.55
C GLY A 126 7.01 -5.52 6.64
N VAL A 127 6.45 -4.53 5.98
CA VAL A 127 6.90 -3.13 6.00
C VAL A 127 5.99 -2.31 6.89
N GLU A 128 6.58 -1.58 7.82
CA GLU A 128 5.87 -0.79 8.83
C GLU A 128 5.60 0.65 8.36
N MET A 129 4.37 1.10 8.55
CA MET A 129 3.96 2.49 8.55
C MET A 129 3.29 2.78 9.89
N ARG A 130 3.63 3.89 10.56
CA ARG A 130 3.16 4.19 11.91
C ARG A 130 2.78 5.64 12.09
N PHE A 131 2.04 5.91 13.16
CA PHE A 131 1.84 7.26 13.68
C PHE A 131 2.85 7.52 14.81
N GLU A 132 3.53 8.66 14.76
CA GLU A 132 4.61 8.96 15.72
C GLU A 132 4.08 9.33 17.11
N SER A 133 2.98 10.06 17.19
CA SER A 133 2.57 10.63 18.48
C SER A 133 1.07 10.82 18.69
N LYS A 134 0.24 10.77 17.66
CA LYS A 134 -1.16 11.23 17.75
C LYS A 134 -2.14 10.08 17.49
N ALA A 135 -3.26 10.09 18.22
CA ALA A 135 -4.36 9.16 18.00
C ALA A 135 -4.98 9.39 16.61
N SER A 136 -4.57 8.59 15.65
CA SER A 136 -4.95 8.71 14.24
C SER A 136 -5.19 7.34 13.65
N TYR A 137 -5.87 7.29 12.52
CA TYR A 137 -5.99 6.08 11.71
C TYR A 137 -6.06 6.41 10.22
N ILE A 138 -5.71 5.45 9.38
CA ILE A 138 -5.83 5.58 7.93
C ILE A 138 -7.27 5.25 7.53
N GLU A 139 -7.95 6.19 6.85
CA GLU A 139 -9.28 6.00 6.28
C GLU A 139 -9.21 5.28 4.93
N SER A 140 -8.31 5.74 4.06
CA SER A 140 -8.11 5.15 2.73
C SER A 140 -6.74 5.48 2.16
N ILE A 141 -6.30 4.67 1.20
CA ILE A 141 -5.06 4.83 0.44
C ILE A 141 -5.41 4.68 -1.05
N MET A 142 -4.79 5.45 -1.93
CA MET A 142 -4.75 5.12 -3.35
C MET A 142 -3.60 4.14 -3.59
N VAL A 143 -3.87 3.05 -4.31
CA VAL A 143 -2.93 1.95 -4.56
C VAL A 143 -2.73 1.77 -6.05
N ALA A 144 -1.49 1.53 -6.49
CA ALA A 144 -1.15 1.11 -7.84
C ALA A 144 -0.18 -0.08 -7.82
N ASN A 145 -0.14 -0.82 -8.93
CA ASN A 145 0.92 -1.78 -9.18
C ASN A 145 2.26 -1.05 -9.44
N THR A 146 3.39 -1.69 -9.17
CA THR A 146 4.65 -1.28 -9.78
C THR A 146 4.79 -1.90 -11.17
N THR A 147 5.51 -1.22 -12.08
CA THR A 147 5.72 -1.72 -13.44
C THR A 147 6.45 -3.08 -13.42
N TYR A 148 7.38 -3.26 -12.50
CA TYR A 148 8.09 -4.52 -12.32
C TYR A 148 7.15 -5.67 -11.89
N LEU A 149 6.32 -5.48 -10.85
CA LEU A 149 5.35 -6.51 -10.44
C LEU A 149 4.36 -6.81 -11.58
N TYR A 150 3.81 -5.76 -12.22
CA TYR A 150 2.85 -5.91 -13.31
C TYR A 150 3.42 -6.74 -14.46
N ASN A 151 4.65 -6.40 -14.90
CA ASN A 151 5.32 -7.13 -15.96
C ASN A 151 5.53 -8.60 -15.61
N VAL A 152 6.09 -8.90 -14.44
CA VAL A 152 6.38 -10.30 -14.04
C VAL A 152 5.09 -11.10 -13.88
N ALA A 153 4.04 -10.52 -13.32
CA ALA A 153 2.76 -11.20 -13.18
C ALA A 153 2.10 -11.51 -14.53
N LYS A 154 2.20 -10.61 -15.52
CA LYS A 154 1.59 -10.81 -16.85
C LYS A 154 2.45 -11.63 -17.82
N ASN A 155 3.75 -11.41 -17.83
CA ASN A 155 4.65 -11.93 -18.86
C ASN A 155 5.65 -12.95 -18.32
N GLY A 156 5.82 -13.03 -17.00
CA GLY A 156 6.90 -13.79 -16.38
C GLY A 156 8.28 -13.16 -16.62
N ASN A 157 9.30 -13.86 -16.18
CA ASN A 157 10.71 -13.56 -16.48
C ASN A 157 11.54 -14.84 -16.45
N HIS A 158 12.88 -14.74 -16.44
CA HIS A 158 13.77 -15.91 -16.39
C HIS A 158 13.67 -16.74 -15.09
N LEU A 159 13.06 -16.21 -14.03
CA LEU A 159 12.88 -16.87 -12.73
C LEU A 159 11.44 -17.30 -12.46
N THR A 160 10.46 -16.67 -13.10
CA THR A 160 9.05 -16.77 -12.74
C THR A 160 8.19 -16.87 -13.99
N THR A 161 7.26 -17.83 -14.02
CA THR A 161 6.23 -17.91 -15.06
C THR A 161 5.17 -16.81 -14.88
N PRO A 162 4.42 -16.44 -15.92
CA PRO A 162 3.22 -15.61 -15.77
C PRO A 162 2.27 -16.17 -14.70
N LEU A 163 1.52 -15.29 -14.07
CA LEU A 163 0.51 -15.66 -13.07
C LEU A 163 -0.56 -16.56 -13.67
N GLY A 164 -0.84 -17.68 -13.03
CA GLY A 164 -1.83 -18.66 -13.49
C GLY A 164 -3.27 -18.19 -13.30
N GLU A 165 -4.21 -18.70 -14.09
CA GLU A 165 -5.64 -18.32 -14.09
C GLU A 165 -6.34 -18.42 -12.72
N ASN A 166 -5.84 -19.23 -11.79
CA ASN A 166 -6.38 -19.40 -10.44
C ASN A 166 -5.46 -18.79 -9.36
N GLU A 167 -4.44 -18.07 -9.78
CA GLU A 167 -3.50 -17.43 -8.89
C GLU A 167 -3.84 -15.96 -8.69
N SER A 168 -3.60 -15.48 -7.49
CA SER A 168 -3.88 -14.10 -7.10
C SER A 168 -2.74 -13.55 -6.26
N ILE A 169 -2.48 -12.25 -6.38
CA ILE A 169 -1.52 -11.49 -5.58
C ILE A 169 -2.30 -10.38 -4.88
N TRP A 170 -2.09 -10.24 -3.57
CA TRP A 170 -2.74 -9.19 -2.78
C TRP A 170 -1.82 -8.60 -1.73
N ILE A 171 -2.12 -7.38 -1.34
CA ILE A 171 -1.54 -6.74 -0.18
C ILE A 171 -2.34 -7.20 1.06
N GLU A 172 -1.65 -7.66 2.08
CA GLU A 172 -2.21 -7.86 3.41
C GLU A 172 -1.72 -6.72 4.30
N ALA A 173 -2.64 -6.01 4.95
CA ALA A 173 -2.32 -5.01 5.96
C ALA A 173 -2.79 -5.50 7.33
N LYS A 174 -1.90 -5.47 8.32
CA LYS A 174 -2.15 -5.82 9.71
C LYS A 174 -2.00 -4.59 10.59
N GLY A 175 -3.05 -4.25 11.32
CA GLY A 175 -3.08 -3.13 12.26
C GLY A 175 -2.77 -3.58 13.68
N TYR A 176 -1.84 -2.88 14.33
CA TYR A 176 -1.41 -3.10 15.70
C TYR A 176 -1.74 -1.91 16.58
N VAL A 177 -1.99 -2.13 17.85
CA VAL A 177 -2.39 -1.11 18.82
C VAL A 177 -1.51 -1.19 20.07
N ASN A 178 -1.03 -0.05 20.56
CA ASN A 178 -0.30 0.11 21.82
C ASN A 178 0.90 -0.83 21.97
N GLY A 179 1.68 -1.04 20.90
CA GLY A 179 2.87 -1.89 20.92
C GLY A 179 2.55 -3.38 21.06
N SER A 180 1.30 -3.80 20.81
CA SER A 180 0.92 -5.21 20.78
C SER A 180 1.68 -5.97 19.69
N ASP A 181 2.10 -7.20 19.98
CA ASP A 181 2.63 -8.12 18.97
C ASP A 181 1.54 -8.87 18.21
N GLU A 182 0.27 -8.75 18.64
CA GLU A 182 -0.88 -9.34 17.99
C GLU A 182 -1.63 -8.29 17.15
N ALA A 183 -1.88 -8.61 15.89
CA ALA A 183 -2.68 -7.76 15.01
C ALA A 183 -4.13 -7.71 15.51
N GLN A 184 -4.66 -6.51 15.70
CA GLN A 184 -6.04 -6.27 16.11
C GLN A 184 -7.01 -6.19 14.93
N ALA A 185 -6.50 -5.94 13.74
CA ALA A 185 -7.25 -5.90 12.51
C ALA A 185 -6.40 -6.38 11.34
N THR A 186 -7.04 -6.97 10.33
CA THR A 186 -6.41 -7.35 9.07
C THR A 186 -7.35 -6.97 7.93
N THR A 187 -6.82 -6.42 6.86
CA THR A 187 -7.54 -6.16 5.61
C THR A 187 -6.65 -6.51 4.42
N THR A 188 -7.27 -6.77 3.27
CA THR A 188 -6.58 -7.19 2.06
C THR A 188 -7.02 -6.36 0.87
N PHE A 189 -6.10 -6.20 -0.11
CA PHE A 189 -6.36 -5.52 -1.37
C PHE A 189 -5.69 -6.28 -2.51
N TYR A 190 -6.48 -6.73 -3.47
CA TYR A 190 -5.97 -7.50 -4.59
C TYR A 190 -5.27 -6.60 -5.62
N LEU A 191 -4.03 -6.94 -5.95
CA LEU A 191 -3.26 -6.38 -7.06
C LEU A 191 -3.57 -7.15 -8.35
N PHE A 192 -3.60 -8.49 -8.22
CA PHE A 192 -4.03 -9.43 -9.26
C PHE A 192 -5.02 -10.41 -8.66
N LYS A 193 -6.03 -10.78 -9.43
CA LYS A 193 -7.03 -11.75 -9.03
C LYS A 193 -7.33 -12.70 -10.18
N ASP A 194 -7.26 -14.00 -9.88
CA ASP A 194 -7.56 -15.07 -10.86
C ASP A 194 -6.79 -14.88 -12.19
N GLY A 195 -5.48 -14.59 -12.09
CA GLY A 195 -4.57 -14.43 -13.21
C GLY A 195 -4.57 -13.05 -13.88
N GLU A 196 -5.50 -12.15 -13.52
CA GLU A 196 -5.65 -10.87 -14.18
C GLU A 196 -5.43 -9.68 -13.21
N PRO A 197 -5.00 -8.50 -13.71
CA PRO A 197 -4.96 -7.30 -12.90
C PRO A 197 -6.33 -7.01 -12.29
N ALA A 198 -6.38 -6.73 -10.99
CA ALA A 198 -7.63 -6.43 -10.30
C ALA A 198 -8.15 -5.00 -10.64
N PHE A 199 -7.28 -4.15 -11.16
CA PHE A 199 -7.56 -2.77 -11.59
C PHE A 199 -6.43 -2.26 -12.49
N GLU A 200 -6.68 -1.13 -13.15
CA GLU A 200 -5.68 -0.41 -13.95
C GLU A 200 -5.38 0.95 -13.29
N GLY A 201 -4.10 1.39 -13.38
CA GLY A 201 -3.64 2.63 -12.78
C GLY A 201 -3.82 2.66 -11.25
N TRP A 202 -4.57 3.65 -10.75
CA TRP A 202 -4.80 3.85 -9.32
C TRP A 202 -6.19 3.38 -8.88
N ALA A 203 -6.27 2.67 -7.76
CA ALA A 203 -7.51 2.24 -7.15
C ALA A 203 -7.54 2.55 -5.64
N LYS A 204 -8.72 2.85 -5.11
CA LYS A 204 -8.88 3.22 -3.71
C LYS A 204 -9.07 2.00 -2.82
N TRP A 205 -8.26 1.91 -1.78
CA TRP A 205 -8.38 0.94 -0.70
C TRP A 205 -8.91 1.60 0.57
N TYR A 206 -10.05 1.16 1.06
CA TYR A 206 -10.61 1.64 2.33
C TYR A 206 -10.03 0.86 3.50
N MET A 207 -9.48 1.59 4.48
CA MET A 207 -8.75 1.06 5.63
C MET A 207 -9.52 1.25 6.95
N THR A 208 -10.83 1.48 6.89
CA THR A 208 -11.64 1.81 8.08
C THR A 208 -11.65 0.72 9.16
N SER A 209 -11.37 -0.54 8.81
CA SER A 209 -11.15 -1.61 9.78
C SER A 209 -9.92 -1.41 10.68
N MET A 210 -8.98 -0.54 10.25
CA MET A 210 -7.75 -0.19 10.96
C MET A 210 -7.89 0.99 11.91
N CYS A 211 -9.10 1.41 12.23
CA CYS A 211 -9.39 2.66 12.93
C CYS A 211 -8.80 2.81 14.34
N LYS A 212 -8.24 1.75 14.89
CA LYS A 212 -7.54 1.78 16.19
C LYS A 212 -6.04 1.50 16.08
N ALA A 213 -5.55 1.23 14.87
CA ALA A 213 -4.15 0.88 14.69
C ALA A 213 -3.26 2.14 14.74
N ASP A 214 -2.26 2.11 15.59
CA ASP A 214 -1.17 3.10 15.63
C ASP A 214 0.03 2.70 14.75
N LYS A 215 0.04 1.44 14.32
CA LYS A 215 1.00 0.86 13.39
C LYS A 215 0.31 -0.08 12.42
N ILE A 216 0.66 0.02 11.14
CA ILE A 216 0.20 -0.87 10.08
C ILE A 216 1.41 -1.54 9.45
N VAL A 217 1.36 -2.86 9.33
CA VAL A 217 2.39 -3.65 8.63
C VAL A 217 1.78 -4.17 7.33
N PHE A 218 2.39 -3.80 6.22
CA PHE A 218 2.04 -4.27 4.88
C PHE A 218 2.90 -5.43 4.47
N ASP A 219 2.31 -6.40 3.79
CA ASP A 219 3.02 -7.52 3.18
C ASP A 219 2.32 -7.93 1.88
N ILE A 220 3.07 -8.52 0.93
CA ILE A 220 2.51 -9.05 -0.31
C ILE A 220 2.37 -10.56 -0.20
N LYS A 221 1.19 -11.04 -0.50
CA LYS A 221 0.79 -12.46 -0.47
C LYS A 221 0.42 -12.96 -1.86
N TRP A 222 0.57 -14.26 -2.02
CA TRP A 222 0.23 -15.01 -3.22
C TRP A 222 -0.39 -16.35 -2.79
N ASN A 223 -1.35 -16.88 -3.53
CA ASN A 223 -2.07 -18.12 -3.17
C ASN A 223 -1.54 -19.39 -3.83
N GLY A 224 -0.43 -19.31 -4.56
CA GLY A 224 0.24 -20.50 -5.06
C GLY A 224 0.97 -21.30 -3.97
N THR A 225 1.75 -22.27 -4.35
CA THR A 225 2.46 -23.16 -3.42
C THR A 225 3.94 -22.80 -3.32
N GLY A 226 4.46 -22.75 -2.10
CA GLY A 226 5.87 -22.47 -1.81
C GLY A 226 6.19 -21.01 -1.56
N TYR A 227 7.39 -20.59 -1.95
CA TYR A 227 7.83 -19.21 -1.82
C TYR A 227 7.19 -18.34 -2.90
N ASN A 228 6.74 -17.15 -2.54
CA ASN A 228 6.21 -16.19 -3.53
C ASN A 228 7.31 -15.76 -4.51
N PRO A 229 7.18 -16.11 -5.82
CA PRO A 229 8.22 -15.81 -6.79
C PRO A 229 8.06 -14.44 -7.44
N TYR A 230 6.97 -13.71 -7.13
CA TYR A 230 6.66 -12.42 -7.73
C TYR A 230 7.31 -11.28 -6.97
N PRO A 231 7.63 -10.15 -7.64
CA PRO A 231 8.14 -8.95 -6.98
C PRO A 231 7.20 -8.47 -5.88
N ALA A 232 7.73 -8.22 -4.67
CA ALA A 232 6.93 -7.85 -3.52
C ALA A 232 6.80 -6.32 -3.38
N TYR A 233 6.36 -5.65 -4.45
CA TYR A 233 6.28 -4.19 -4.55
C TYR A 233 4.88 -3.72 -4.89
N PHE A 234 4.45 -2.62 -4.28
CA PHE A 234 3.25 -1.87 -4.69
C PHE A 234 3.44 -0.38 -4.42
N ALA A 235 2.61 0.46 -5.03
CA ALA A 235 2.68 1.91 -4.84
C ALA A 235 1.48 2.42 -4.05
N MET A 236 1.68 3.52 -3.31
CA MET A 236 0.67 4.23 -2.54
C MET A 236 0.73 5.73 -2.81
N ASP A 237 -0.44 6.37 -2.81
CA ASP A 237 -0.58 7.83 -2.86
C ASP A 237 -1.83 8.25 -2.09
N ASP A 238 -2.01 9.55 -1.87
CA ASP A 238 -3.20 10.14 -1.26
C ASP A 238 -3.68 9.35 -0.02
N ILE A 239 -2.79 9.17 0.96
CA ILE A 239 -3.14 8.52 2.22
C ILE A 239 -4.00 9.46 3.05
N LYS A 240 -5.27 9.13 3.18
CA LYS A 240 -6.21 9.88 4.02
C LYS A 240 -6.15 9.42 5.47
N VAL A 241 -5.81 10.35 6.33
CA VAL A 241 -5.71 10.13 7.78
C VAL A 241 -6.82 10.86 8.49
N VAL A 242 -7.46 10.18 9.43
CA VAL A 242 -8.44 10.75 10.37
C VAL A 242 -7.79 10.82 11.74
N ARG A 243 -7.87 11.98 12.38
CA ARG A 243 -7.32 12.23 13.70
C ARG A 243 -8.34 12.85 14.64
N GLN A 244 -8.37 12.38 15.87
CA GLN A 244 -9.17 12.98 16.94
C GLN A 244 -8.30 13.99 17.70
N GLU A 245 -8.71 15.24 17.70
CA GLU A 245 -8.02 16.32 18.42
C GLU A 245 -8.89 16.87 19.54
N PRO A 246 -8.32 17.23 20.70
CA PRO A 246 -9.07 17.92 21.76
C PRO A 246 -9.70 19.22 21.23
N ILE A 247 -10.88 19.54 21.71
CA ILE A 247 -11.47 20.87 21.48
C ILE A 247 -10.72 21.84 22.40
N GLU A 248 -10.05 22.84 21.81
CA GLU A 248 -9.39 23.92 22.54
C GLU A 248 -10.39 24.84 23.23
#